data_ebb759c988f378cf28be56c0893cb7c7
#
_entry.id   ebb759c988f378cf28be56c0893cb7c7
#
_cell.length_a   1.000
_cell.length_b   1.000
_cell.length_c   1.000
_cell.angle_alpha   90.00
_cell.angle_beta   90.00
_cell.angle_gamma   90.00
#
_symmetry.space_group_name_H-M   'P 1'
#
loop_
_entity.id
_entity.type
_entity.pdbx_description
1 polymer ?
#
loop_
_entity_poly.entity_id
_entity_poly.type
_entity_poly.pdbx_seq_one_letter_code
_entity_poly.pdbx_strand_id
1 'polypeptide(L)'
;MKKQLIILLITVFISRYNTYSQESVSVDKWKEYIEELAEESVNENQLETLYTELSYLSEHPMDLNQVTAEELSRLPFLTDRQIEQLIAYRKKYGEMVSIYELKGVNGLDYQTIQLLLPFVYVGEKTVNKLPFTVKNLLKYGNNELQIRYDRCLQQKKGYSSYPDSVLAR
;
A
#
# COMPACT_ATOMS: atom_id res chain seq x y z
N MET A 1 -21.72 -33.85 -25.68
CA MET A 1 -22.54 -32.70 -25.32
C MET A 1 -22.12 -32.11 -23.96
N LYS A 2 -22.00 -32.87 -22.84
CA LYS A 2 -21.62 -32.33 -21.52
C LYS A 2 -20.24 -31.66 -21.48
N LYS A 3 -19.23 -32.18 -22.18
CA LYS A 3 -17.86 -31.58 -22.21
C LYS A 3 -17.82 -30.21 -22.93
N GLN A 4 -18.60 -30.04 -23.99
CA GLN A 4 -18.68 -28.76 -24.68
C GLN A 4 -19.39 -27.68 -23.86
N LEU A 5 -20.38 -28.07 -23.08
CA LEU A 5 -21.08 -27.16 -22.17
C LEU A 5 -20.18 -26.65 -21.03
N ILE A 6 -19.30 -27.51 -20.52
CA ILE A 6 -18.31 -27.13 -19.49
C ILE A 6 -17.28 -26.15 -20.04
N ILE A 7 -16.79 -26.36 -21.27
CA ILE A 7 -15.84 -25.46 -21.91
C ILE A 7 -16.48 -24.09 -22.15
N LEU A 8 -17.74 -24.07 -22.59
CA LEU A 8 -18.49 -22.82 -22.80
C LEU A 8 -18.73 -22.06 -21.48
N LEU A 9 -19.01 -22.77 -20.38
CA LEU A 9 -19.13 -22.19 -19.04
C LEU A 9 -17.80 -21.61 -18.53
N ILE A 10 -16.69 -22.29 -18.79
CA ILE A 10 -15.35 -21.82 -18.40
C ILE A 10 -14.98 -20.58 -19.21
N THR A 11 -15.26 -20.52 -20.50
CA THR A 11 -14.98 -19.33 -21.32
C THR A 11 -15.81 -18.13 -20.93
N VAL A 12 -17.09 -18.31 -20.55
CA VAL A 12 -17.96 -17.24 -20.03
C VAL A 12 -17.48 -16.77 -18.66
N PHE A 13 -16.93 -17.68 -17.83
CA PHE A 13 -16.39 -17.30 -16.51
C PHE A 13 -15.09 -16.50 -16.63
N ILE A 14 -14.21 -16.87 -17.55
CA ILE A 14 -12.94 -16.15 -17.81
C ILE A 14 -13.19 -14.76 -18.40
N SER A 15 -14.21 -14.56 -19.22
CA SER A 15 -14.55 -13.25 -19.80
C SER A 15 -15.14 -12.25 -18.79
N ARG A 16 -15.48 -12.68 -17.56
CA ARG A 16 -15.94 -11.81 -16.48
C ARG A 16 -14.81 -11.20 -15.67
N TYR A 17 -13.59 -11.68 -15.79
CA TYR A 17 -12.42 -11.01 -15.24
C TYR A 17 -11.96 -9.92 -16.18
N ASN A 18 -12.78 -8.87 -16.35
CA ASN A 18 -12.26 -7.58 -16.74
C ASN A 18 -11.32 -7.18 -15.61
N THR A 19 -10.04 -7.42 -15.78
CA THR A 19 -9.01 -6.70 -15.05
C THR A 19 -9.25 -5.23 -15.35
N TYR A 20 -9.91 -4.55 -14.44
CA TYR A 20 -9.76 -3.12 -14.34
C TYR A 20 -8.26 -2.92 -14.03
N SER A 21 -7.48 -2.72 -15.09
CA SER A 21 -6.23 -2.03 -14.97
C SER A 21 -6.62 -0.70 -14.34
N GLN A 22 -6.33 -0.54 -13.07
CA GLN A 22 -6.30 0.79 -12.45
C GLN A 22 -5.17 1.48 -13.20
N GLU A 23 -5.55 2.20 -14.22
CA GLU A 23 -4.71 3.20 -14.85
C GLU A 23 -4.18 4.03 -13.69
N SER A 24 -2.87 4.00 -13.48
CA SER A 24 -2.19 4.74 -12.44
C SER A 24 -2.25 6.22 -12.83
N VAL A 25 -3.41 6.82 -12.60
CA VAL A 25 -3.76 8.22 -12.94
C VAL A 25 -2.84 9.23 -12.25
N SER A 26 -2.01 8.80 -11.31
CA SER A 26 -1.15 9.70 -10.54
C SER A 26 0.30 9.81 -11.05
N VAL A 27 0.78 8.88 -11.87
CA VAL A 27 2.20 8.84 -12.25
C VAL A 27 2.56 9.92 -13.26
N ASP A 28 1.63 10.42 -14.05
CA ASP A 28 1.93 11.31 -15.17
C ASP A 28 1.56 12.79 -14.95
N LYS A 29 0.82 13.15 -13.88
CA LYS A 29 0.41 14.54 -13.65
C LYS A 29 1.56 15.53 -13.48
N TRP A 30 2.67 15.12 -12.92
CA TRP A 30 3.85 15.98 -12.82
C TRP A 30 4.54 16.19 -14.18
N LYS A 31 4.39 15.26 -15.13
CA LYS A 31 4.86 15.43 -16.50
C LYS A 31 4.00 16.45 -17.24
N GLU A 32 2.67 16.39 -17.07
CA GLU A 32 1.75 17.41 -17.59
C GLU A 32 2.10 18.80 -17.04
N TYR A 33 2.43 18.89 -15.74
CA TYR A 33 2.90 20.14 -15.12
C TYR A 33 4.19 20.67 -15.76
N ILE A 34 5.14 19.81 -16.09
CA ILE A 34 6.36 20.24 -16.79
C ILE A 34 6.06 20.68 -18.23
N GLU A 35 5.15 19.99 -18.93
CA GLU A 35 4.72 20.39 -20.27
C GLU A 35 4.05 21.77 -20.25
N GLU A 36 3.19 22.03 -19.24
CA GLU A 36 2.56 23.35 -19.05
C GLU A 36 3.61 24.45 -18.78
N LEU A 37 4.62 24.17 -17.95
CA LEU A 37 5.74 25.09 -17.74
C LEU A 37 6.57 25.33 -19.00
N ALA A 38 6.70 24.34 -19.88
CA ALA A 38 7.41 24.49 -21.14
C ALA A 38 6.70 25.46 -22.10
N GLU A 39 5.37 25.50 -22.08
CA GLU A 39 4.58 26.44 -22.86
C GLU A 39 4.70 27.89 -22.36
N GLU A 40 4.96 28.08 -21.06
CA GLU A 40 5.10 29.40 -20.43
C GLU A 40 6.47 30.06 -20.60
N SER A 41 7.35 29.56 -21.52
CA SER A 41 8.65 30.13 -21.87
C SER A 41 9.79 30.02 -20.84
N VAL A 42 9.92 28.90 -20.21
CA VAL A 42 11.09 28.52 -19.42
C VAL A 42 12.25 28.12 -20.35
N ASN A 43 13.49 28.48 -19.98
CA ASN A 43 14.67 28.09 -20.72
C ASN A 43 14.81 26.57 -20.83
N GLU A 44 15.00 26.01 -22.05
CA GLU A 44 15.07 24.53 -22.28
C GLU A 44 16.05 23.82 -21.35
N ASN A 45 17.21 24.41 -21.06
CA ASN A 45 18.18 23.81 -20.14
C ASN A 45 17.67 23.71 -18.70
N GLN A 46 16.84 24.66 -18.27
CA GLN A 46 16.20 24.60 -16.93
C GLN A 46 15.14 23.55 -16.87
N LEU A 47 14.36 23.38 -17.92
CA LEU A 47 13.34 22.34 -18.04
C LEU A 47 13.95 20.94 -18.02
N GLU A 48 15.03 20.71 -18.77
CA GLU A 48 15.73 19.43 -18.80
C GLU A 48 16.28 19.06 -17.41
N THR A 49 16.87 20.04 -16.73
CA THR A 49 17.37 19.85 -15.36
C THR A 49 16.24 19.51 -14.41
N LEU A 50 15.13 20.25 -14.48
CA LEU A 50 13.94 20.03 -13.64
C LEU A 50 13.32 18.64 -13.91
N TYR A 51 13.17 18.28 -15.18
CA TYR A 51 12.66 16.96 -15.56
C TYR A 51 13.53 15.83 -15.00
N THR A 52 14.85 15.95 -15.12
CA THR A 52 15.80 14.96 -14.61
C THR A 52 15.71 14.84 -13.09
N GLU A 53 15.60 15.97 -12.39
CA GLU A 53 15.48 15.97 -10.93
C GLU A 53 14.17 15.36 -10.46
N LEU A 54 13.04 15.73 -11.06
CA LEU A 54 11.74 15.17 -10.71
C LEU A 54 11.63 13.68 -11.09
N SER A 55 12.21 13.26 -12.22
CA SER A 55 12.30 11.84 -12.56
C SER A 55 13.04 11.05 -11.49
N TYR A 56 14.20 11.55 -11.05
CA TYR A 56 14.97 10.94 -9.97
C TYR A 56 14.18 10.85 -8.67
N LEU A 57 13.49 11.93 -8.27
CA LEU A 57 12.67 11.96 -7.05
C LEU A 57 11.45 11.04 -7.14
N SER A 58 10.86 10.85 -8.32
CA SER A 58 9.74 9.91 -8.51
C SER A 58 10.16 8.44 -8.40
N GLU A 59 11.40 8.13 -8.79
CA GLU A 59 11.99 6.80 -8.59
C GLU A 59 12.44 6.55 -7.14
N HIS A 60 12.71 7.64 -6.39
CA HIS A 60 13.18 7.61 -5.01
C HIS A 60 12.25 8.45 -4.11
N PRO A 61 11.01 8.01 -3.89
CA PRO A 61 10.04 8.78 -3.12
C PRO A 61 10.48 8.97 -1.67
N MET A 62 10.14 10.14 -1.10
CA MET A 62 10.51 10.56 0.24
C MET A 62 9.49 10.09 1.30
N ASP A 63 9.96 9.70 2.47
CA ASP A 63 9.08 9.38 3.60
C ASP A 63 8.53 10.67 4.24
N LEU A 64 7.21 10.88 4.16
CA LEU A 64 6.53 12.03 4.75
C LEU A 64 6.78 12.17 6.26
N ASN A 65 7.09 11.09 6.96
CA ASN A 65 7.37 11.12 8.38
C ASN A 65 8.79 11.59 8.72
N GLN A 66 9.72 11.50 7.76
CA GLN A 66 11.13 11.83 7.97
C GLN A 66 11.60 13.04 7.15
N VAL A 67 10.94 13.30 6.02
CA VAL A 67 11.32 14.34 5.08
C VAL A 67 11.48 15.73 5.75
N THR A 68 12.52 16.44 5.36
CA THR A 68 12.82 17.80 5.83
C THR A 68 12.15 18.87 4.95
N ALA A 69 12.09 20.11 5.45
CA ALA A 69 11.59 21.23 4.65
C ALA A 69 12.46 21.48 3.41
N GLU A 70 13.78 21.30 3.54
CA GLU A 70 14.75 21.46 2.45
C GLU A 70 14.56 20.43 1.34
N GLU A 71 14.27 19.17 1.70
CA GLU A 71 13.99 18.13 0.71
C GLU A 71 12.66 18.40 -0.01
N LEU A 72 11.63 18.86 0.70
CA LEU A 72 10.35 19.23 0.10
C LEU A 72 10.46 20.46 -0.81
N SER A 73 11.36 21.42 -0.53
CA SER A 73 11.57 22.61 -1.36
C SER A 73 12.16 22.31 -2.74
N ARG A 74 12.67 21.09 -2.96
CA ARG A 74 13.07 20.60 -4.28
C ARG A 74 11.90 20.36 -5.23
N LEU A 75 10.68 20.32 -4.70
CA LEU A 75 9.45 20.14 -5.49
C LEU A 75 8.88 21.52 -5.86
N PRO A 76 8.98 21.95 -7.14
CA PRO A 76 8.68 23.32 -7.55
C PRO A 76 7.21 23.71 -7.45
N PHE A 77 6.31 22.72 -7.37
CA PHE A 77 4.88 22.93 -7.21
C PHE A 77 4.44 23.11 -5.74
N LEU A 78 5.37 22.95 -4.79
CA LEU A 78 5.12 23.24 -3.38
C LEU A 78 5.57 24.65 -3.02
N THR A 79 4.70 25.41 -2.41
CA THR A 79 5.04 26.71 -1.83
C THR A 79 5.65 26.53 -0.44
N ASP A 80 6.50 27.48 0.00
CA ASP A 80 7.09 27.47 1.35
C ASP A 80 6.00 27.35 2.44
N ARG A 81 4.88 28.04 2.24
CA ARG A 81 3.73 27.96 3.16
C ARG A 81 3.14 26.57 3.25
N GLN A 82 3.02 25.85 2.15
CA GLN A 82 2.50 24.49 2.14
C GLN A 82 3.47 23.53 2.83
N ILE A 83 4.77 23.71 2.62
CA ILE A 83 5.82 22.96 3.31
C ILE A 83 5.76 23.19 4.82
N GLU A 84 5.67 24.44 5.25
CA GLU A 84 5.51 24.78 6.67
C GLU A 84 4.27 24.15 7.30
N GLN A 85 3.13 24.19 6.60
CA GLN A 85 1.89 23.59 7.08
C GLN A 85 1.99 22.08 7.19
N LEU A 86 2.67 21.41 6.26
CA LEU A 86 2.90 19.97 6.31
C LEU A 86 3.77 19.59 7.53
N ILE A 87 4.86 20.33 7.75
CA ILE A 87 5.74 20.13 8.92
C ILE A 87 4.99 20.45 10.22
N ALA A 88 4.18 21.53 10.25
CA ALA A 88 3.36 21.89 11.42
C ALA A 88 2.30 20.82 11.72
N TYR A 89 1.67 20.26 10.68
CA TYR A 89 0.72 19.15 10.84
C TYR A 89 1.38 17.96 11.52
N ARG A 90 2.55 17.54 11.03
CA ARG A 90 3.33 16.45 11.61
C ARG A 90 3.76 16.72 13.06
N LYS A 91 4.16 17.97 13.39
CA LYS A 91 4.48 18.35 14.77
C LYS A 91 3.27 18.31 15.69
N LYS A 92 2.08 18.65 15.19
CA LYS A 92 0.85 18.73 15.98
C LYS A 92 0.19 17.36 16.20
N TYR A 93 0.12 16.54 15.14
CA TYR A 93 -0.64 15.29 15.16
C TYR A 93 0.25 14.04 15.25
N GLY A 94 1.58 14.21 15.14
CA GLY A 94 2.55 13.11 15.10
C GLY A 94 2.78 12.55 13.72
N GLU A 95 3.36 11.35 13.67
CA GLU A 95 3.63 10.65 12.42
C GLU A 95 2.32 10.29 11.68
N MET A 96 2.29 10.56 10.40
CA MET A 96 1.17 10.17 9.53
C MET A 96 1.08 8.65 9.42
N VAL A 97 -0.13 8.13 9.43
CA VAL A 97 -0.43 6.69 9.26
C VAL A 97 -0.75 6.36 7.82
N SER A 98 -1.25 7.34 7.09
CA SER A 98 -1.74 7.16 5.72
C SER A 98 -1.50 8.40 4.88
N ILE A 99 -1.23 8.19 3.59
CA ILE A 99 -1.10 9.25 2.58
C ILE A 99 -2.37 10.12 2.48
N TYR A 100 -3.53 9.57 2.85
CA TYR A 100 -4.80 10.29 2.83
C TYR A 100 -4.87 11.43 3.86
N GLU A 101 -4.01 11.43 4.87
CA GLU A 101 -3.92 12.52 5.86
C GLU A 101 -3.44 13.84 5.24
N LEU A 102 -2.80 13.82 4.08
CA LEU A 102 -2.46 15.03 3.33
C LEU A 102 -3.66 15.93 3.08
N LYS A 103 -4.87 15.35 2.95
CA LYS A 103 -6.12 16.11 2.81
C LYS A 103 -6.47 16.95 4.06
N GLY A 104 -5.92 16.60 5.21
CA GLY A 104 -6.09 17.33 6.46
C GLY A 104 -5.08 18.44 6.68
N VAL A 105 -4.08 18.57 5.83
CA VAL A 105 -3.06 19.62 5.91
C VAL A 105 -3.61 20.92 5.34
N ASN A 106 -3.66 21.97 6.15
CA ASN A 106 -4.15 23.26 5.71
C ASN A 106 -3.29 23.84 4.57
N GLY A 107 -3.96 24.28 3.49
CA GLY A 107 -3.28 24.92 2.36
C GLY A 107 -2.79 23.94 1.28
N LEU A 108 -2.90 22.63 1.48
CA LEU A 108 -2.73 21.65 0.40
C LEU A 108 -4.08 21.45 -0.30
N ASP A 109 -4.16 21.87 -1.54
CA ASP A 109 -5.29 21.60 -2.41
C ASP A 109 -5.19 20.22 -3.08
N TYR A 110 -6.27 19.81 -3.72
CA TYR A 110 -6.33 18.50 -4.37
C TYR A 110 -5.31 18.35 -5.50
N GLN A 111 -5.07 19.41 -6.26
CA GLN A 111 -4.12 19.41 -7.38
C GLN A 111 -2.69 19.22 -6.87
N THR A 112 -2.28 20.03 -5.89
CA THR A 112 -0.96 19.90 -5.25
C THR A 112 -0.75 18.51 -4.63
N ILE A 113 -1.79 17.95 -3.98
CA ILE A 113 -1.70 16.58 -3.44
C ILE A 113 -1.47 15.58 -4.58
N GLN A 114 -2.18 15.68 -5.70
CA GLN A 114 -2.02 14.77 -6.82
C GLN A 114 -0.61 14.85 -7.45
N LEU A 115 -0.03 16.05 -7.51
CA LEU A 115 1.35 16.26 -7.97
C LEU A 115 2.36 15.66 -6.97
N LEU A 116 2.07 15.72 -5.67
CA LEU A 116 2.95 15.26 -4.61
C LEU A 116 3.02 13.73 -4.49
N LEU A 117 1.91 13.03 -4.78
CA LEU A 117 1.78 11.58 -4.57
C LEU A 117 2.92 10.72 -5.16
N PRO A 118 3.45 10.98 -6.37
CA PRO A 118 4.55 10.18 -6.93
C PRO A 118 5.88 10.33 -6.18
N PHE A 119 6.05 11.42 -5.43
CA PHE A 119 7.32 11.79 -4.79
C PHE A 119 7.39 11.44 -3.31
N VAL A 120 6.27 10.99 -2.73
CA VAL A 120 6.19 10.75 -1.29
C VAL A 120 5.47 9.45 -0.97
N TYR A 121 5.87 8.86 0.15
CA TYR A 121 5.14 7.74 0.76
C TYR A 121 5.05 7.95 2.27
N VAL A 122 4.21 7.19 2.92
CA VAL A 122 4.14 7.13 4.37
C VAL A 122 4.82 5.86 4.82
N GLY A 123 5.99 6.01 5.44
CA GLY A 123 6.74 4.91 6.04
C GLY A 123 5.97 4.28 7.20
N GLU A 124 6.31 3.04 7.54
CA GLU A 124 5.76 2.42 8.74
C GLU A 124 6.10 3.31 9.95
N LYS A 125 5.09 3.56 10.80
CA LYS A 125 5.34 4.20 12.09
C LYS A 125 6.51 3.49 12.77
N THR A 126 7.47 4.26 13.21
CA THR A 126 8.49 3.80 14.17
C THR A 126 7.80 3.50 15.51
N VAL A 127 6.94 2.50 15.49
CA VAL A 127 6.46 1.92 16.73
C VAL A 127 7.72 1.41 17.40
N ASN A 128 8.06 1.93 18.57
CA ASN A 128 9.03 1.30 19.44
C ASN A 128 8.56 -0.13 19.66
N LYS A 129 9.00 -1.02 18.76
CA LYS A 129 8.67 -2.45 18.85
C LYS A 129 9.28 -2.90 20.16
N LEU A 130 8.45 -3.02 21.20
CA LEU A 130 8.86 -3.63 22.44
C LEU A 130 9.58 -4.94 22.06
N PRO A 131 10.79 -5.18 22.56
CA PRO A 131 11.52 -6.37 22.19
C PRO A 131 10.63 -7.59 22.42
N PHE A 132 10.57 -8.47 21.42
CA PHE A 132 9.76 -9.70 21.50
C PHE A 132 10.29 -10.54 22.66
N THR A 133 9.67 -10.42 23.80
CA THR A 133 9.95 -11.20 24.99
C THR A 133 8.66 -11.84 25.45
N VAL A 134 8.71 -13.13 25.82
CA VAL A 134 7.54 -13.86 26.32
C VAL A 134 6.85 -13.11 27.47
N LYS A 135 7.61 -12.43 28.31
CA LYS A 135 7.09 -11.58 29.40
C LYS A 135 6.25 -10.40 28.87
N ASN A 136 6.70 -9.75 27.79
CA ASN A 136 5.97 -8.63 27.16
C ASN A 136 4.73 -9.13 26.44
N LEU A 137 4.79 -10.31 25.80
CA LEU A 137 3.66 -10.96 25.18
C LEU A 137 2.55 -11.26 26.19
N LEU A 138 2.90 -11.81 27.35
CA LEU A 138 1.92 -12.11 28.42
C LEU A 138 1.39 -10.86 29.12
N LYS A 139 2.20 -9.80 29.22
CA LYS A 139 1.82 -8.57 29.95
C LYS A 139 1.00 -7.60 29.11
N TYR A 140 1.30 -7.48 27.82
CA TYR A 140 0.70 -6.47 26.93
C TYR A 140 -0.06 -7.08 25.75
N GLY A 141 0.07 -8.39 25.51
CA GLY A 141 -0.65 -9.11 24.47
C GLY A 141 -2.07 -9.48 24.91
N ASN A 142 -3.00 -9.46 23.95
CA ASN A 142 -4.32 -10.07 24.16
C ASN A 142 -4.16 -11.58 23.95
N ASN A 143 -4.09 -12.33 25.07
CA ASN A 143 -3.78 -13.76 25.03
C ASN A 143 -5.06 -14.56 25.20
N GLU A 144 -5.40 -15.38 24.22
CA GLU A 144 -6.48 -16.34 24.25
C GLU A 144 -5.93 -17.76 24.13
N LEU A 145 -6.23 -18.62 25.10
CA LEU A 145 -5.87 -20.03 25.07
C LEU A 145 -7.13 -20.87 24.84
N GLN A 146 -7.25 -21.44 23.65
CA GLN A 146 -8.34 -22.34 23.35
C GLN A 146 -7.85 -23.79 23.31
N ILE A 147 -8.33 -24.61 24.24
CA ILE A 147 -8.03 -26.05 24.31
C ILE A 147 -9.27 -26.83 23.90
N ARG A 148 -9.18 -27.58 22.82
CA ARG A 148 -10.25 -28.47 22.35
C ARG A 148 -9.80 -29.90 22.46
N TYR A 149 -10.59 -30.71 23.16
CA TYR A 149 -10.41 -32.14 23.31
C TYR A 149 -11.57 -32.88 22.69
N ASP A 150 -11.34 -33.55 21.57
CA ASP A 150 -12.35 -34.32 20.86
C ASP A 150 -12.04 -35.83 21.03
N ARG A 151 -12.95 -36.58 21.67
CA ARG A 151 -12.85 -38.04 21.80
C ARG A 151 -14.04 -38.73 21.14
N CYS A 152 -13.78 -39.55 20.13
CA CYS A 152 -14.77 -40.40 19.54
C CYS A 152 -15.03 -41.61 20.49
N LEU A 153 -16.19 -41.64 21.15
CA LEU A 153 -16.61 -42.75 22.00
C LEU A 153 -17.24 -43.92 21.22
N GLN A 154 -17.60 -43.67 19.96
CA GLN A 154 -18.18 -44.68 19.09
C GLN A 154 -17.12 -45.36 18.22
N GLN A 155 -17.08 -46.69 18.23
CA GLN A 155 -16.28 -47.46 17.29
C GLN A 155 -16.86 -47.32 15.87
N LYS A 156 -16.13 -46.64 14.99
CA LYS A 156 -16.50 -46.60 13.57
C LYS A 156 -16.28 -47.97 12.95
N LYS A 157 -17.24 -48.48 12.17
CA LYS A 157 -17.20 -49.81 11.51
C LYS A 157 -15.94 -50.08 10.67
N GLY A 158 -15.17 -49.06 10.27
CA GLY A 158 -13.94 -49.20 9.51
C GLY A 158 -12.67 -49.50 10.35
N TYR A 159 -12.80 -49.52 11.70
CA TYR A 159 -11.67 -49.84 12.60
C TYR A 159 -11.80 -51.19 13.28
N SER A 160 -12.83 -51.96 12.95
CA SER A 160 -12.91 -53.37 13.39
C SER A 160 -12.01 -54.21 12.49
N SER A 161 -11.08 -54.98 13.08
CA SER A 161 -10.30 -55.98 12.36
C SER A 161 -11.26 -56.93 11.63
N TYR A 162 -11.06 -57.10 10.32
CA TYR A 162 -11.80 -58.13 9.57
C TYR A 162 -11.38 -59.52 10.07
N PRO A 163 -12.34 -60.45 10.23
CA PRO A 163 -11.99 -61.81 10.57
C PRO A 163 -11.10 -62.43 9.47
N ASP A 164 -10.11 -63.22 9.86
CA ASP A 164 -9.11 -63.82 8.98
C ASP A 164 -9.70 -64.59 7.78
N SER A 165 -10.95 -65.04 7.89
CA SER A 165 -11.68 -65.68 6.78
C SER A 165 -11.98 -64.75 5.59
N VAL A 166 -11.87 -63.44 5.74
CA VAL A 166 -12.10 -62.44 4.66
C VAL A 166 -10.79 -62.04 4.02
N LEU A 167 -9.66 -62.16 4.74
CA LEU A 167 -8.33 -61.84 4.25
C LEU A 167 -7.68 -62.94 3.41
N ALA A 168 -8.26 -64.15 3.42
CA ALA A 168 -7.74 -65.35 2.74
C ALA A 168 -8.40 -65.65 1.37
N ARG A 169 -9.00 -64.63 0.72
CA ARG A 169 -9.58 -64.77 -0.63
C ARG A 169 -8.84 -63.96 -1.68
#